data_6eb6ae8b4d7b74a1d53098964ec9dbc0
#
_entry.id   6eb6ae8b4d7b74a1d53098964ec9dbc0
#
_cell.length_a   1.000
_cell.length_b   1.000
_cell.length_c   1.000
_cell.angle_alpha   90.00
_cell.angle_beta   90.00
_cell.angle_gamma   90.00
#
_symmetry.space_group_name_H-M   'P 1'
#
loop_
_entity.id
_entity.type
_entity.pdbx_description
1 polymer ?
#
loop_
_entity_poly.entity_id
_entity_poly.type
_entity_poly.pdbx_seq_one_letter_code
_entity_poly.pdbx_strand_id
1 'polypeptide(L)'
;MKKNIFYFIIPLFCVLMIKFINTSTQSEEITISNSSDVVLTSSIPENIDFNFHVKPIISDKCFACHGPDEKERAANLRLDTEEGLYQLTEDLSSYVINKENPEKSELLRRIFHENKSISMPPPESNLILTDHEKSILEKWVMQGAEWKKHWAYIKPSLPKIPEVKNKDWVTNPIDNFVLKNI
;
A
#
# COMPACT_ATOMS: atom_id res chain seq x y z
N MET A 1 -64.49 -36.86 41.22
CA MET A 1 -63.41 -36.99 40.19
C MET A 1 -63.19 -35.67 39.42
N LYS A 2 -62.85 -34.59 40.08
CA LYS A 2 -62.57 -33.29 39.37
C LYS A 2 -61.32 -32.49 39.89
N LYS A 3 -60.46 -33.06 40.73
CA LYS A 3 -59.34 -32.35 41.36
C LYS A 3 -57.97 -32.57 40.73
N ASN A 4 -57.80 -33.53 39.82
CA ASN A 4 -56.48 -33.91 39.31
C ASN A 4 -56.10 -33.29 37.91
N ILE A 5 -57.04 -32.67 37.22
CA ILE A 5 -56.79 -32.08 35.89
C ILE A 5 -56.04 -30.74 35.99
N PHE A 6 -56.24 -30.02 37.12
CA PHE A 6 -55.62 -28.72 37.30
C PHE A 6 -54.08 -28.76 37.53
N TYR A 7 -53.58 -29.86 38.09
CA TYR A 7 -52.17 -30.04 38.39
C TYR A 7 -51.32 -30.41 37.17
N PHE A 8 -51.93 -30.89 36.09
CA PHE A 8 -51.18 -31.19 34.85
C PHE A 8 -51.16 -30.06 33.84
N ILE A 9 -52.06 -29.10 33.92
CA ILE A 9 -52.18 -28.01 32.96
C ILE A 9 -51.13 -26.91 33.25
N ILE A 10 -50.84 -26.65 34.54
CA ILE A 10 -49.87 -25.60 34.93
C ILE A 10 -48.43 -25.93 34.49
N PRO A 11 -47.88 -27.14 34.71
CA PRO A 11 -46.53 -27.45 34.24
C PRO A 11 -46.40 -27.47 32.70
N LEU A 12 -47.46 -27.89 31.97
CA LEU A 12 -47.46 -27.90 30.52
C LEU A 12 -47.44 -26.48 29.96
N PHE A 13 -48.14 -25.53 30.57
CA PHE A 13 -48.15 -24.14 30.16
C PHE A 13 -46.81 -23.43 30.46
N CYS A 14 -46.17 -23.75 31.62
CA CYS A 14 -44.82 -23.28 31.93
C CYS A 14 -43.77 -23.77 30.93
N VAL A 15 -43.81 -25.05 30.53
CA VAL A 15 -42.88 -25.62 29.54
C VAL A 15 -43.09 -25.01 28.15
N LEU A 16 -44.32 -24.73 27.76
CA LEU A 16 -44.61 -24.02 26.49
C LEU A 16 -44.14 -22.56 26.52
N MET A 17 -44.32 -21.85 27.65
CA MET A 17 -43.85 -20.49 27.82
C MET A 17 -42.31 -20.41 27.84
N ILE A 18 -41.64 -21.37 28.48
CA ILE A 18 -40.16 -21.43 28.48
C ILE A 18 -39.63 -21.69 27.07
N LYS A 19 -40.30 -22.53 26.26
CA LYS A 19 -39.94 -22.72 24.85
C LYS A 19 -40.17 -21.46 24.01
N PHE A 20 -41.24 -20.70 24.28
CA PHE A 20 -41.54 -19.46 23.58
C PHE A 20 -40.56 -18.34 23.93
N ILE A 21 -40.11 -18.26 25.18
CA ILE A 21 -39.07 -17.29 25.63
C ILE A 21 -37.71 -17.66 25.03
N ASN A 22 -37.35 -18.95 24.93
CA ASN A 22 -36.08 -19.37 24.32
C ASN A 22 -36.06 -19.22 22.79
N THR A 23 -37.20 -19.07 22.13
CA THR A 23 -37.26 -18.85 20.67
C THR A 23 -37.20 -17.35 20.32
N SER A 24 -37.42 -16.47 21.30
CA SER A 24 -37.40 -14.99 21.10
C SER A 24 -36.08 -14.33 21.48
N THR A 25 -35.10 -15.06 22.02
CA THR A 25 -33.75 -14.58 22.32
C THR A 25 -32.73 -15.18 21.35
N GLN A 26 -32.97 -15.09 20.04
CA GLN A 26 -31.87 -14.92 19.12
C GLN A 26 -31.47 -13.44 19.21
N SER A 27 -30.66 -13.12 20.23
CA SER A 27 -29.79 -11.98 20.15
C SER A 27 -28.95 -12.19 18.88
N GLU A 28 -29.25 -11.40 17.86
CA GLU A 28 -28.24 -11.14 16.83
C GLU A 28 -27.02 -10.65 17.59
N GLU A 29 -26.07 -11.54 17.76
CA GLU A 29 -24.71 -11.19 18.10
C GLU A 29 -24.26 -10.32 16.94
N ILE A 30 -24.44 -8.99 17.09
CA ILE A 30 -23.74 -8.02 16.28
C ILE A 30 -22.28 -8.29 16.62
N THR A 31 -21.65 -9.16 15.86
CA THR A 31 -20.21 -9.19 15.74
C THR A 31 -19.82 -7.83 15.19
N ILE A 32 -19.55 -6.90 16.10
CA ILE A 32 -18.74 -5.74 15.81
C ILE A 32 -17.36 -6.33 15.49
N SER A 33 -17.18 -6.72 14.23
CA SER A 33 -15.85 -6.90 13.69
C SER A 33 -15.19 -5.55 13.87
N ASN A 34 -14.23 -5.48 14.78
CA ASN A 34 -13.38 -4.33 14.95
C ASN A 34 -12.80 -4.01 13.57
N SER A 35 -13.43 -3.04 12.90
CA SER A 35 -12.98 -2.46 11.64
C SER A 35 -11.80 -1.51 11.90
N SER A 36 -10.75 -2.03 12.55
CA SER A 36 -9.46 -1.37 12.63
C SER A 36 -8.44 -1.96 11.64
N ASP A 37 -8.81 -2.97 10.89
CA ASP A 37 -8.03 -3.49 9.77
C ASP A 37 -8.77 -3.29 8.44
N VAL A 38 -9.08 -2.02 8.12
CA VAL A 38 -9.07 -1.64 6.72
C VAL A 38 -7.59 -1.60 6.34
N VAL A 39 -7.00 -2.78 6.18
CA VAL A 39 -5.84 -2.94 5.34
C VAL A 39 -6.35 -2.52 3.96
N LEU A 40 -6.16 -1.24 3.64
CA LEU A 40 -6.16 -0.79 2.26
C LEU A 40 -5.03 -1.59 1.61
N THR A 41 -5.35 -2.77 1.12
CA THR A 41 -4.53 -3.47 0.14
C THR A 41 -4.59 -2.59 -1.10
N SER A 42 -3.79 -1.50 -1.07
CA SER A 42 -3.59 -0.67 -2.23
C SER A 42 -2.96 -1.59 -3.26
N SER A 43 -3.74 -1.97 -4.26
CA SER A 43 -3.24 -2.78 -5.35
C SER A 43 -2.06 -2.05 -5.97
N ILE A 44 -0.96 -2.78 -6.20
CA ILE A 44 0.22 -2.20 -6.85
C ILE A 44 -0.21 -1.71 -8.24
N PRO A 45 0.00 -0.43 -8.56
CA PRO A 45 -0.38 0.14 -9.85
C PRO A 45 0.19 -0.66 -11.02
N GLU A 46 -0.55 -0.78 -12.12
CA GLU A 46 -0.07 -1.47 -13.31
C GLU A 46 1.21 -0.83 -13.87
N ASN A 47 1.23 0.50 -13.94
CA ASN A 47 2.39 1.29 -14.34
C ASN A 47 2.91 2.10 -13.16
N ILE A 48 4.18 1.92 -12.83
CA ILE A 48 4.82 2.64 -11.74
C ILE A 48 5.39 3.96 -12.25
N ASP A 49 4.91 5.07 -11.68
CA ASP A 49 5.46 6.40 -11.92
C ASP A 49 6.51 6.74 -10.86
N PHE A 50 7.67 7.24 -11.31
CA PHE A 50 8.77 7.58 -10.42
C PHE A 50 8.40 8.63 -9.38
N ASN A 51 7.77 9.73 -9.80
CA ASN A 51 7.47 10.84 -8.89
C ASN A 51 6.38 10.52 -7.86
N PHE A 52 5.38 9.71 -8.25
CA PHE A 52 4.23 9.41 -7.40
C PHE A 52 4.41 8.16 -6.54
N HIS A 53 5.12 7.15 -7.03
CA HIS A 53 5.19 5.86 -6.37
C HIS A 53 6.58 5.57 -5.79
N VAL A 54 7.65 5.88 -6.51
CA VAL A 54 9.02 5.50 -6.15
C VAL A 54 9.70 6.56 -5.30
N LYS A 55 9.68 7.82 -5.74
CA LYS A 55 10.38 8.91 -5.07
C LYS A 55 9.96 9.12 -3.62
N PRO A 56 8.67 9.02 -3.24
CA PRO A 56 8.27 9.10 -1.83
C PRO A 56 8.93 8.01 -0.98
N ILE A 57 9.01 6.77 -1.49
CA ILE A 57 9.65 5.65 -0.78
C ILE A 57 11.16 5.91 -0.61
N ILE A 58 11.85 6.23 -1.70
CA ILE A 58 13.30 6.45 -1.66
C ILE A 58 13.64 7.66 -0.78
N SER A 59 12.86 8.74 -0.84
CA SER A 59 13.10 9.93 -0.02
C SER A 59 12.91 9.67 1.47
N ASP A 60 11.91 8.87 1.85
CA ASP A 60 11.62 8.55 3.24
C ASP A 60 12.58 7.49 3.81
N LYS A 61 12.93 6.47 3.01
CA LYS A 61 13.65 5.29 3.49
C LYS A 61 15.16 5.29 3.18
N CYS A 62 15.61 6.12 2.21
CA CYS A 62 16.97 6.02 1.69
C CYS A 62 17.76 7.33 1.77
N PHE A 63 17.12 8.51 1.60
CA PHE A 63 17.84 9.78 1.49
C PHE A 63 18.57 10.23 2.75
N ALA A 64 18.20 9.73 3.92
CA ALA A 64 18.93 10.02 5.14
C ALA A 64 20.42 9.62 5.03
N CYS A 65 20.70 8.49 4.33
CA CYS A 65 22.05 7.98 4.14
C CYS A 65 22.51 8.04 2.67
N HIS A 66 21.62 8.15 1.70
CA HIS A 66 21.94 8.14 0.27
C HIS A 66 21.29 9.34 -0.47
N GLY A 67 21.25 10.47 0.18
CA GLY A 67 20.65 11.69 -0.32
C GLY A 67 21.63 12.81 -0.61
N PRO A 68 21.14 14.06 -0.70
CA PRO A 68 21.93 15.22 -1.05
C PRO A 68 22.93 15.64 0.02
N ASP A 69 22.75 15.30 1.29
CA ASP A 69 23.65 15.70 2.38
C ASP A 69 24.98 14.93 2.30
N GLU A 70 26.05 15.65 1.99
CA GLU A 70 27.39 15.08 1.85
C GLU A 70 27.97 14.55 3.15
N LYS A 71 27.55 15.10 4.30
CA LYS A 71 28.10 14.71 5.59
C LYS A 71 27.54 13.39 6.08
N GLU A 72 26.28 13.13 5.74
CA GLU A 72 25.57 11.91 6.15
C GLU A 72 25.59 10.82 5.07
N ARG A 73 26.17 11.15 3.88
CA ARG A 73 26.15 10.26 2.72
C ARG A 73 27.03 9.04 2.90
N ALA A 74 26.43 7.87 2.90
CA ALA A 74 27.11 6.58 2.93
C ALA A 74 27.46 6.10 1.52
N ALA A 75 28.60 5.40 1.39
CA ALA A 75 29.08 4.78 0.14
C ALA A 75 29.10 5.73 -1.06
N ASN A 76 29.26 7.04 -0.84
CA ASN A 76 29.19 8.06 -1.88
C ASN A 76 28.02 7.92 -2.86
N LEU A 77 26.91 7.31 -2.42
CA LEU A 77 25.75 6.99 -3.24
C LEU A 77 24.68 8.07 -3.13
N ARG A 78 24.19 8.55 -4.29
CA ARG A 78 23.12 9.54 -4.41
C ARG A 78 21.90 8.94 -5.12
N LEU A 79 20.88 8.56 -4.37
CA LEU A 79 19.62 8.05 -4.94
C LEU A 79 18.64 9.18 -5.32
N ASP A 80 18.99 10.42 -5.03
CA ASP A 80 18.23 11.61 -5.38
C ASP A 80 18.55 12.16 -6.78
N THR A 81 19.55 11.59 -7.47
CA THR A 81 19.95 11.96 -8.83
C THR A 81 19.83 10.79 -9.80
N GLU A 82 19.65 11.12 -11.08
CA GLU A 82 19.60 10.13 -12.15
C GLU A 82 20.92 9.36 -12.26
N GLU A 83 22.03 10.08 -12.22
CA GLU A 83 23.39 9.50 -12.32
C GLU A 83 23.65 8.52 -11.18
N GLY A 84 23.26 8.88 -9.95
CA GLY A 84 23.48 8.05 -8.78
C GLY A 84 22.62 6.77 -8.78
N LEU A 85 21.41 6.82 -9.34
CA LEU A 85 20.59 5.63 -9.48
C LEU A 85 21.17 4.60 -10.44
N TYR A 86 21.91 5.03 -11.46
CA TYR A 86 22.44 4.12 -12.49
C TYR A 86 23.95 3.93 -12.41
N GLN A 87 24.61 4.49 -11.38
CA GLN A 87 26.05 4.31 -11.20
C GLN A 87 26.42 2.89 -10.81
N LEU A 88 27.69 2.54 -11.00
CA LEU A 88 28.30 1.37 -10.39
C LEU A 88 28.41 1.56 -8.87
N THR A 89 28.33 0.47 -8.14
CA THR A 89 28.65 0.44 -6.71
C THR A 89 30.11 0.88 -6.48
N GLU A 90 30.45 1.30 -5.27
CA GLU A 90 31.79 1.77 -4.93
C GLU A 90 32.89 0.72 -5.22
N ASP A 91 32.58 -0.56 -5.06
CA ASP A 91 33.45 -1.68 -5.39
C ASP A 91 33.47 -2.05 -6.89
N LEU A 92 32.72 -1.32 -7.71
CA LEU A 92 32.57 -1.51 -9.16
C LEU A 92 32.06 -2.92 -9.57
N SER A 93 31.48 -3.65 -8.63
CA SER A 93 31.05 -5.05 -8.86
C SER A 93 29.67 -5.14 -9.53
N SER A 94 28.80 -4.14 -9.32
CA SER A 94 27.43 -4.15 -9.82
C SER A 94 26.90 -2.73 -10.03
N TYR A 95 25.81 -2.60 -10.77
CA TYR A 95 25.06 -1.35 -10.88
C TYR A 95 24.06 -1.24 -9.74
N VAL A 96 23.88 -0.02 -9.21
CA VAL A 96 22.81 0.27 -8.25
C VAL A 96 21.46 -0.14 -8.84
N ILE A 97 21.17 0.33 -10.06
CA ILE A 97 20.09 -0.18 -10.90
C ILE A 97 20.70 -0.58 -12.24
N ASN A 98 20.54 -1.84 -12.59
CA ASN A 98 21.02 -2.39 -13.85
C ASN A 98 19.88 -2.39 -14.88
N LYS A 99 19.92 -1.46 -15.83
CA LYS A 99 18.87 -1.34 -16.87
C LYS A 99 18.88 -2.49 -17.88
N GLU A 100 20.04 -3.11 -18.10
CA GLU A 100 20.17 -4.23 -19.06
C GLU A 100 19.71 -5.55 -18.45
N ASN A 101 19.96 -5.73 -17.14
CA ASN A 101 19.57 -6.90 -16.37
C ASN A 101 18.92 -6.46 -15.05
N PRO A 102 17.66 -6.01 -15.06
CA PRO A 102 16.99 -5.41 -13.91
C PRO A 102 17.06 -6.25 -12.63
N GLU A 103 16.95 -7.57 -12.74
CA GLU A 103 17.03 -8.53 -11.62
C GLU A 103 18.41 -8.56 -10.94
N LYS A 104 19.47 -8.06 -11.61
CA LYS A 104 20.82 -7.96 -11.06
C LYS A 104 21.12 -6.59 -10.43
N SER A 105 20.09 -5.77 -10.23
CA SER A 105 20.22 -4.48 -9.58
C SER A 105 20.60 -4.65 -8.11
N GLU A 106 21.66 -3.96 -7.66
CA GLU A 106 22.11 -4.01 -6.28
C GLU A 106 21.03 -3.47 -5.32
N LEU A 107 20.22 -2.51 -5.74
CA LEU A 107 19.05 -2.04 -5.00
C LEU A 107 18.15 -3.21 -4.61
N LEU A 108 17.73 -4.03 -5.57
CA LEU A 108 16.86 -5.18 -5.31
C LEU A 108 17.54 -6.21 -4.42
N ARG A 109 18.81 -6.53 -4.70
CA ARG A 109 19.57 -7.47 -3.88
C ARG A 109 19.57 -7.05 -2.41
N ARG A 110 19.73 -5.75 -2.12
CA ARG A 110 19.79 -5.24 -0.74
C ARG A 110 18.45 -5.13 -0.06
N ILE A 111 17.42 -4.68 -0.72
CA ILE A 111 16.10 -4.52 -0.08
C ILE A 111 15.41 -5.86 0.22
N PHE A 112 15.78 -6.94 -0.50
CA PHE A 112 15.27 -8.29 -0.28
C PHE A 112 16.25 -9.21 0.50
N HIS A 113 17.40 -8.67 0.92
CA HIS A 113 18.41 -9.51 1.57
C HIS A 113 18.01 -9.88 3.00
N GLU A 114 18.10 -11.18 3.34
CA GLU A 114 17.77 -11.69 4.68
C GLU A 114 18.85 -11.34 5.73
N ASN A 115 20.12 -11.30 5.30
CA ASN A 115 21.23 -10.95 6.19
C ASN A 115 21.19 -9.44 6.50
N LYS A 116 20.95 -9.12 7.75
CA LYS A 116 20.81 -7.75 8.27
C LYS A 116 22.06 -6.88 8.10
N SER A 117 23.24 -7.47 7.96
CA SER A 117 24.48 -6.71 7.69
C SER A 117 24.61 -6.25 6.23
N ILE A 118 23.75 -6.74 5.35
CA ILE A 118 23.74 -6.42 3.91
C ILE A 118 22.44 -5.73 3.54
N SER A 119 21.34 -6.01 4.25
CA SER A 119 20.02 -5.48 3.94
C SER A 119 19.97 -3.96 4.03
N MET A 120 19.14 -3.34 3.19
CA MET A 120 18.85 -1.91 3.22
C MET A 120 17.32 -1.68 3.32
N PRO A 121 16.91 -0.72 4.14
CA PRO A 121 17.69 0.05 5.12
C PRO A 121 18.32 -0.83 6.20
N PRO A 122 19.48 -0.41 6.77
CA PRO A 122 20.13 -1.19 7.82
C PRO A 122 19.31 -1.12 9.12
N PRO A 123 19.31 -2.17 9.95
CA PRO A 123 18.48 -2.26 11.16
C PRO A 123 18.66 -1.08 12.13
N GLU A 124 19.88 -0.57 12.26
CA GLU A 124 20.24 0.55 13.14
C GLU A 124 19.60 1.88 12.73
N SER A 125 19.15 2.01 11.48
CA SER A 125 18.44 3.20 11.00
C SER A 125 17.03 3.33 11.56
N ASN A 126 16.45 2.26 12.08
CA ASN A 126 15.03 2.13 12.45
C ASN A 126 14.05 2.41 11.28
N LEU A 127 14.52 2.40 10.05
CA LEU A 127 13.71 2.52 8.85
C LEU A 127 13.36 1.13 8.31
N ILE A 128 12.09 0.91 8.00
CA ILE A 128 11.60 -0.38 7.51
C ILE A 128 10.86 -0.15 6.20
N LEU A 129 11.21 -0.95 5.18
CA LEU A 129 10.42 -1.07 3.96
C LEU A 129 9.34 -2.12 4.16
N THR A 130 8.10 -1.74 3.93
CA THR A 130 6.97 -2.67 3.88
C THR A 130 7.06 -3.55 2.63
N ASP A 131 6.39 -4.70 2.62
CA ASP A 131 6.36 -5.57 1.43
C ASP A 131 5.71 -4.87 0.23
N HIS A 132 4.74 -3.98 0.47
CA HIS A 132 4.14 -3.14 -0.57
C HIS A 132 5.17 -2.18 -1.19
N GLU A 133 5.95 -1.47 -0.38
CA GLU A 133 7.00 -0.56 -0.85
C GLU A 133 8.09 -1.31 -1.63
N LYS A 134 8.52 -2.48 -1.14
CA LYS A 134 9.46 -3.35 -1.85
C LYS A 134 8.92 -3.78 -3.22
N SER A 135 7.64 -4.17 -3.27
CA SER A 135 7.00 -4.59 -4.52
C SER A 135 6.86 -3.44 -5.52
N ILE A 136 6.64 -2.20 -5.05
CA ILE A 136 6.65 -1.00 -5.91
C ILE A 136 8.04 -0.78 -6.49
N LEU A 137 9.09 -0.83 -5.66
CA LEU A 137 10.47 -0.65 -6.10
C LEU A 137 10.89 -1.73 -7.09
N GLU A 138 10.59 -2.99 -6.80
CA GLU A 138 10.85 -4.11 -7.69
C GLU A 138 10.17 -3.93 -9.04
N LYS A 139 8.86 -3.67 -9.02
CA LYS A 139 8.07 -3.47 -10.25
C LYS A 139 8.61 -2.30 -11.07
N TRP A 140 8.99 -1.20 -10.44
CA TRP A 140 9.60 -0.06 -11.11
C TRP A 140 10.91 -0.45 -11.80
N VAL A 141 11.79 -1.16 -11.09
CA VAL A 141 13.06 -1.62 -11.65
C VAL A 141 12.81 -2.56 -12.84
N MET A 142 11.88 -3.50 -12.71
CA MET A 142 11.52 -4.44 -13.78
C MET A 142 10.84 -3.76 -14.98
N GLN A 143 10.21 -2.61 -14.79
CA GLN A 143 9.63 -1.79 -15.87
C GLN A 143 10.66 -0.86 -16.55
N GLY A 144 11.95 -0.99 -16.25
CA GLY A 144 13.03 -0.22 -16.86
C GLY A 144 13.51 0.96 -16.01
N ALA A 145 13.01 1.07 -14.78
CA ALA A 145 13.48 2.06 -13.79
C ALA A 145 13.53 3.50 -14.32
N GLU A 146 12.49 3.95 -15.03
CA GLU A 146 12.47 5.29 -15.61
C GLU A 146 12.57 6.36 -14.52
N TRP A 147 13.63 7.17 -14.54
CA TRP A 147 13.77 8.35 -13.67
C TRP A 147 13.04 9.54 -14.27
N LYS A 148 12.42 10.36 -13.43
CA LYS A 148 11.73 11.58 -13.86
C LYS A 148 12.16 12.77 -13.03
N LYS A 149 12.38 13.92 -13.69
CA LYS A 149 12.55 15.20 -13.01
C LYS A 149 11.36 15.43 -12.07
N HIS A 150 11.62 16.15 -10.98
CA HIS A 150 10.55 16.52 -10.06
C HIS A 150 9.42 17.21 -10.84
N TRP A 151 8.17 16.85 -10.54
CA TRP A 151 6.99 17.32 -11.27
C TRP A 151 6.90 18.84 -11.41
N ALA A 152 7.41 19.61 -10.42
CA ALA A 152 7.45 21.09 -10.48
C ALA A 152 8.30 21.64 -11.62
N TYR A 153 9.23 20.86 -12.18
CA TYR A 153 10.08 21.22 -13.31
C TYR A 153 9.63 20.61 -14.64
N ILE A 154 8.50 19.89 -14.63
CA ILE A 154 7.91 19.32 -15.84
C ILE A 154 6.86 20.29 -16.35
N LYS A 155 6.99 20.69 -17.63
CA LYS A 155 5.99 21.57 -18.26
C LYS A 155 4.61 20.88 -18.21
N PRO A 156 3.57 21.55 -17.66
CA PRO A 156 2.22 20.99 -17.65
C PRO A 156 1.74 20.68 -19.07
N SER A 157 1.13 19.52 -19.23
CA SER A 157 0.43 19.13 -20.46
C SER A 157 -1.07 19.09 -20.19
N LEU A 158 -1.87 19.39 -21.22
CA LEU A 158 -3.32 19.25 -21.11
C LEU A 158 -3.68 17.76 -20.99
N PRO A 159 -4.30 17.33 -19.90
CA PRO A 159 -4.73 15.96 -19.75
C PRO A 159 -5.89 15.65 -20.69
N LYS A 160 -6.01 14.39 -21.12
CA LYS A 160 -7.19 13.93 -21.86
C LYS A 160 -8.41 14.00 -20.94
N ILE A 161 -9.44 14.76 -21.36
CA ILE A 161 -10.69 14.86 -20.61
C ILE A 161 -11.35 13.49 -20.58
N PRO A 162 -11.67 12.92 -19.41
CA PRO A 162 -12.29 11.61 -19.31
C PRO A 162 -13.75 11.67 -19.78
N GLU A 163 -14.20 10.59 -20.42
CA GLU A 163 -15.62 10.42 -20.71
C GLU A 163 -16.37 10.00 -19.43
N VAL A 164 -17.54 10.58 -19.23
CA VAL A 164 -18.42 10.32 -18.09
C VAL A 164 -19.83 9.99 -18.55
N LYS A 165 -20.54 9.19 -17.75
CA LYS A 165 -21.91 8.76 -18.09
C LYS A 165 -22.93 9.90 -17.97
N ASN A 166 -22.85 10.68 -16.90
CA ASN A 166 -23.77 11.78 -16.62
C ASN A 166 -23.25 13.09 -17.23
N LYS A 167 -23.48 13.28 -18.53
CA LYS A 167 -23.03 14.46 -19.28
C LYS A 167 -23.82 15.73 -18.93
N ASP A 168 -25.07 15.60 -18.48
CA ASP A 168 -25.94 16.72 -18.16
C ASP A 168 -25.50 17.48 -16.91
N TRP A 169 -24.72 16.82 -16.04
CA TRP A 169 -24.15 17.46 -14.85
C TRP A 169 -22.89 18.28 -15.17
N VAL A 170 -22.23 17.99 -16.28
CA VAL A 170 -20.96 18.62 -16.67
C VAL A 170 -21.18 20.04 -17.16
N THR A 171 -20.63 21.03 -16.48
CA THR A 171 -20.63 22.43 -16.87
C THR A 171 -19.31 22.86 -17.52
N ASN A 172 -18.19 22.24 -17.08
CA ASN A 172 -16.86 22.51 -17.58
C ASN A 172 -15.99 21.24 -17.56
N PRO A 173 -14.81 21.23 -18.22
CA PRO A 173 -13.96 20.04 -18.28
C PRO A 173 -13.50 19.47 -16.93
N ILE A 174 -13.39 20.30 -15.88
CA ILE A 174 -12.99 19.84 -14.54
C ILE A 174 -14.03 18.87 -13.98
N ASP A 175 -15.31 19.10 -14.26
CA ASP A 175 -16.40 18.27 -13.78
C ASP A 175 -16.28 16.82 -14.27
N ASN A 176 -15.71 16.61 -15.46
CA ASN A 176 -15.44 15.26 -15.97
C ASN A 176 -14.46 14.50 -15.08
N PHE A 177 -13.42 15.18 -14.57
CA PHE A 177 -12.46 14.56 -13.68
C PHE A 177 -13.06 14.27 -12.29
N VAL A 178 -13.93 15.13 -11.80
CA VAL A 178 -14.66 14.92 -10.55
C VAL A 178 -15.58 13.71 -10.69
N LEU A 179 -16.44 13.67 -11.71
CA LEU A 179 -17.40 12.59 -11.94
C LEU A 179 -16.74 11.22 -12.21
N LYS A 180 -15.54 11.21 -12.76
CA LYS A 180 -14.81 9.95 -12.98
C LYS A 180 -14.39 9.28 -11.67
N ASN A 181 -14.19 10.06 -10.60
CA ASN A 181 -13.66 9.60 -9.32
C ASN A 181 -14.74 9.46 -8.22
N ILE A 182 -15.99 9.73 -8.54
CA ILE A 182 -17.16 9.49 -7.69
C ILE A 182 -17.89 8.23 -8.19
#